data_bef0094769fc3a54f4c9585dc30b1485
#
_entry.id   bef0094769fc3a54f4c9585dc30b1485
#
_cell.length_a   1.000
_cell.length_b   1.000
_cell.length_c   1.000
_cell.angle_alpha   90.00
_cell.angle_beta   90.00
_cell.angle_gamma   90.00
#
_symmetry.space_group_name_H-M   'P 1'
#
loop_
_entity.id
_entity.type
_entity.pdbx_description
1 polymer ?
#
loop_
_entity_poly.entity_id
_entity_poly.type
_entity_poly.pdbx_seq_one_letter_code
_entity_poly.pdbx_strand_id
1 'polypeptide(L)'
;MAPRVASARSLARLMASLIGEADGFRLLGPALTAELSRVHASGPCRITMMTTAWSLGFMLGDSPVFPVSAGLGTAFGFDVANGTFTFADPADELSFAYVQNAGSQGLGKLDDRARGLVE
;
A
#
# COMPACT_ATOMS: atom_id res chain seq x y z
N MET A 1 -13.93 -6.59 12.69
CA MET A 1 -13.41 -6.46 11.31
C MET A 1 -14.05 -7.52 10.43
N ALA A 2 -14.71 -7.16 9.36
CA ALA A 2 -15.28 -8.14 8.44
C ALA A 2 -14.16 -8.82 7.64
N PRO A 3 -14.05 -10.14 7.61
CA PRO A 3 -13.06 -10.83 6.78
C PRO A 3 -13.36 -10.54 5.32
N ARG A 4 -12.33 -10.15 4.57
CA ARG A 4 -12.40 -9.96 3.12
C ARG A 4 -11.51 -11.01 2.46
N VAL A 5 -12.03 -11.65 1.45
CA VAL A 5 -11.29 -12.63 0.67
C VAL A 5 -11.00 -12.03 -0.72
N ALA A 6 -9.73 -11.93 -1.06
CA ALA A 6 -9.29 -11.45 -2.35
C ALA A 6 -8.03 -12.19 -2.78
N SER A 7 -7.84 -12.38 -4.08
CA SER A 7 -6.57 -12.85 -4.62
C SER A 7 -5.58 -11.71 -4.78
N ALA A 8 -4.28 -12.01 -4.80
CA ALA A 8 -3.25 -11.01 -5.11
C ALA A 8 -3.52 -10.31 -6.44
N ARG A 9 -3.94 -11.06 -7.47
CA ARG A 9 -4.28 -10.51 -8.78
C ARG A 9 -5.42 -9.48 -8.71
N SER A 10 -6.51 -9.78 -7.98
CA SER A 10 -7.64 -8.84 -7.88
C SER A 10 -7.27 -7.58 -7.07
N LEU A 11 -6.44 -7.72 -6.04
CA LEU A 11 -5.92 -6.56 -5.30
C LEU A 11 -4.99 -5.70 -6.15
N ALA A 12 -4.06 -6.30 -6.89
CA ALA A 12 -3.17 -5.55 -7.80
C ALA A 12 -3.98 -4.81 -8.87
N ARG A 13 -4.99 -5.46 -9.46
CA ARG A 13 -5.90 -4.81 -10.43
C ARG A 13 -6.70 -3.66 -9.83
N LEU A 14 -7.18 -3.81 -8.60
CA LEU A 14 -7.85 -2.73 -7.89
C LEU A 14 -6.89 -1.55 -7.70
N MET A 15 -5.67 -1.80 -7.23
CA MET A 15 -4.65 -0.75 -7.05
C MET A 15 -4.27 -0.09 -8.39
N ALA A 16 -4.14 -0.87 -9.47
CA ALA A 16 -3.90 -0.33 -10.82
C ALA A 16 -5.02 0.61 -11.27
N SER A 17 -6.27 0.26 -11.01
CA SER A 17 -7.43 1.10 -11.38
C SER A 17 -7.53 2.42 -10.62
N LEU A 18 -6.83 2.56 -9.49
CA LEU A 18 -6.71 3.81 -8.74
C LEU A 18 -5.75 4.81 -9.41
N ILE A 19 -4.72 4.32 -10.09
CA ILE A 19 -3.68 5.15 -10.69
C ILE A 19 -3.83 5.33 -12.21
N GLY A 20 -4.50 4.40 -12.87
CA GLY A 20 -4.66 4.40 -14.31
C GLY A 20 -5.86 3.58 -14.78
N GLU A 21 -5.87 3.25 -16.04
CA GLU A 21 -6.84 2.31 -16.61
C GLU A 21 -6.31 0.88 -16.48
N ALA A 22 -7.10 0.01 -15.87
CA ALA A 22 -6.82 -1.41 -15.75
C ALA A 22 -8.02 -2.19 -16.34
N ASP A 23 -7.78 -3.01 -17.35
CA ASP A 23 -8.81 -3.81 -18.03
C ASP A 23 -10.00 -2.97 -18.55
N GLY A 24 -9.75 -1.78 -19.09
CA GLY A 24 -10.79 -0.88 -19.59
C GLY A 24 -11.54 -0.12 -18.49
N PHE A 25 -11.08 -0.18 -17.25
CA PHE A 25 -11.72 0.47 -16.11
C PHE A 25 -10.75 1.35 -15.31
N ARG A 26 -11.16 2.57 -15.00
CA ARG A 26 -10.46 3.50 -14.12
C ARG A 26 -11.38 3.90 -12.98
N LEU A 27 -10.93 3.70 -11.74
CA LEU A 27 -11.73 3.99 -10.55
C LEU A 27 -11.71 5.48 -10.18
N LEU A 28 -10.57 6.13 -10.31
CA LEU A 28 -10.36 7.51 -9.90
C LEU A 28 -9.82 8.38 -11.02
N GLY A 29 -10.28 9.63 -11.08
CA GLY A 29 -9.71 10.65 -11.96
C GLY A 29 -8.32 11.10 -11.48
N PRO A 30 -7.51 11.75 -12.36
CA PRO A 30 -6.15 12.15 -12.05
C PRO A 30 -6.01 13.04 -10.81
N ALA A 31 -6.96 13.93 -10.57
CA ALA A 31 -6.94 14.82 -9.41
C ALA A 31 -7.05 14.06 -8.09
N LEU A 32 -7.93 13.05 -8.01
CA LEU A 32 -8.08 12.21 -6.82
C LEU A 32 -6.88 11.26 -6.66
N THR A 33 -6.34 10.75 -7.76
CA THR A 33 -5.10 9.94 -7.71
C THR A 33 -3.95 10.74 -7.11
N ALA A 34 -3.79 12.02 -7.50
CA ALA A 34 -2.76 12.89 -6.93
C ALA A 34 -2.95 13.11 -5.41
N GLU A 35 -4.20 13.21 -4.93
CA GLU A 35 -4.49 13.32 -3.50
C GLU A 35 -4.13 12.04 -2.73
N LEU A 36 -4.18 10.86 -3.35
CA LEU A 36 -3.76 9.61 -2.71
C LEU A 36 -2.25 9.54 -2.45
N SER A 37 -1.44 10.25 -3.23
CA SER A 37 0.02 10.34 -3.04
C SER A 37 0.44 11.51 -2.13
N ARG A 38 -0.51 12.32 -1.65
CA ARG A 38 -0.23 13.49 -0.82
C ARG A 38 -0.36 13.18 0.66
N VAL A 39 0.58 13.69 1.47
CA VAL A 39 0.49 13.59 2.93
C VAL A 39 -0.66 14.44 3.46
N HIS A 40 -1.64 13.82 4.10
CA HIS A 40 -2.75 14.46 4.80
C HIS A 40 -2.57 14.42 6.32
N ALA A 41 -1.88 13.40 6.83
CA ALA A 41 -1.52 13.30 8.24
C ALA A 41 -0.16 12.62 8.40
N SER A 42 0.67 13.10 9.29
CA SER A 42 1.94 12.46 9.63
C SER A 42 2.30 12.68 11.09
N GLY A 43 3.07 11.76 11.65
CA GLY A 43 3.53 11.84 13.03
C GLY A 43 3.53 10.49 13.75
N PRO A 44 3.79 10.50 15.07
CA PRO A 44 3.81 9.29 15.87
C PRO A 44 2.40 8.67 15.97
N CYS A 45 2.27 7.44 15.50
CA CYS A 45 1.04 6.67 15.64
C CYS A 45 0.94 6.11 17.06
N ARG A 46 -0.15 6.41 17.76
CA ARG A 46 -0.36 5.95 19.15
C ARG A 46 -0.59 4.44 19.27
N ILE A 47 -0.88 3.77 18.17
CA ILE A 47 -1.13 2.31 18.15
C ILE A 47 0.16 1.56 17.87
N THR A 48 0.88 1.95 16.82
CA THR A 48 2.13 1.27 16.41
C THR A 48 3.37 1.84 17.10
N MET A 49 3.26 3.00 17.75
CA MET A 49 4.36 3.77 18.38
C MET A 49 5.46 4.17 17.39
N MET A 50 5.18 4.11 16.11
CA MET A 50 6.10 4.47 15.02
C MET A 50 5.61 5.70 14.28
N THR A 51 6.51 6.45 13.67
CA THR A 51 6.14 7.56 12.78
C THR A 51 5.52 7.00 11.51
N THR A 52 4.34 7.50 11.17
CA THR A 52 3.59 7.10 9.97
C THR A 52 3.19 8.32 9.17
N ALA A 53 3.04 8.15 7.86
CA ALA A 53 2.46 9.14 6.97
C ALA A 53 1.23 8.52 6.27
N TRP A 54 0.16 9.27 6.20
CA TRP A 54 -1.13 8.84 5.68
C TRP A 54 -1.67 9.83 4.65
N SER A 55 -2.24 9.29 3.61
CA SER A 55 -3.12 10.01 2.70
C SER A 55 -4.59 9.74 3.05
N LEU A 56 -5.48 9.77 2.07
CA LEU A 56 -6.91 9.51 2.24
C LEU A 56 -7.17 8.00 2.41
N GLY A 57 -6.78 7.43 3.55
CA GLY A 57 -7.00 6.03 3.90
C GLY A 57 -5.87 5.06 3.49
N PHE A 58 -4.78 5.56 2.91
CA PHE A 58 -3.60 4.77 2.56
C PHE A 58 -2.37 5.24 3.32
N MET A 59 -1.46 4.33 3.59
CA MET A 59 -0.11 4.63 4.05
C MET A 59 0.74 5.11 2.87
N LEU A 60 1.66 6.02 3.14
CA LEU A 60 2.57 6.55 2.14
C LEU A 60 3.97 5.93 2.24
N GLY A 61 4.65 5.84 1.11
CA GLY A 61 5.95 5.19 0.98
C GLY A 61 7.06 5.76 1.84
N ASP A 62 6.94 7.00 2.32
CA ASP A 62 7.91 7.62 3.24
C ASP A 62 7.75 7.17 4.70
N SER A 63 6.84 6.27 4.99
CA SER A 63 6.64 5.76 6.34
C SER A 63 7.58 4.59 6.64
N PRO A 64 8.31 4.60 7.76
CA PRO A 64 9.16 3.47 8.16
C PRO A 64 8.39 2.16 8.41
N VAL A 65 7.07 2.24 8.51
CA VAL A 65 6.17 1.08 8.67
C VAL A 65 5.74 0.52 7.32
N PHE A 66 5.89 1.32 6.26
CA PHE A 66 5.51 0.95 4.90
C PHE A 66 6.79 0.81 4.07
N PRO A 67 7.25 -0.41 3.80
CA PRO A 67 8.61 -0.67 3.35
C PRO A 67 8.89 -0.40 1.87
N VAL A 68 7.96 0.19 1.15
CA VAL A 68 8.15 0.62 -0.25
C VAL A 68 8.93 1.93 -0.34
N SER A 69 9.64 2.31 0.72
CA SER A 69 10.28 3.62 0.84
C SER A 69 11.58 3.80 0.05
N ALA A 70 12.15 2.75 -0.52
CA ALA A 70 13.44 2.85 -1.21
C ALA A 70 13.32 3.45 -2.62
N GLY A 71 12.76 4.67 -2.73
CA GLY A 71 12.73 5.44 -3.97
C GLY A 71 11.36 5.71 -4.58
N LEU A 72 10.29 5.20 -4.00
CA LEU A 72 8.92 5.37 -4.51
C LEU A 72 8.19 6.49 -3.73
N GLY A 73 8.60 7.75 -3.92
CA GLY A 73 8.05 8.92 -3.21
C GLY A 73 6.58 9.23 -3.46
N THR A 74 5.96 8.59 -4.47
CA THR A 74 4.54 8.75 -4.79
C THR A 74 3.71 7.51 -4.45
N ALA A 75 4.34 6.44 -3.99
CA ALA A 75 3.67 5.19 -3.66
C ALA A 75 2.73 5.33 -2.47
N PHE A 76 1.56 4.74 -2.60
CA PHE A 76 0.58 4.61 -1.53
C PHE A 76 0.04 3.19 -1.48
N GLY A 77 -0.31 2.72 -0.30
CA GLY A 77 -0.79 1.35 -0.15
C GLY A 77 -1.19 0.99 1.26
N PHE A 78 -1.18 -0.28 1.55
CA PHE A 78 -1.60 -0.80 2.82
C PHE A 78 -0.84 -2.07 3.20
N ASP A 79 -0.35 -2.11 4.42
CA ASP A 79 0.17 -3.30 5.07
C ASP A 79 -0.76 -3.74 6.19
N VAL A 80 -0.99 -5.02 6.33
CA VAL A 80 -1.80 -5.59 7.42
C VAL A 80 -0.99 -6.61 8.22
N ALA A 81 -1.30 -6.69 9.50
CA ALA A 81 -0.60 -7.51 10.49
C ALA A 81 -0.44 -9.00 10.12
N ASN A 82 -1.21 -9.51 9.16
CA ASN A 82 -1.07 -10.87 8.65
C ASN A 82 0.00 -11.01 7.55
N GLY A 83 0.70 -9.92 7.19
CA GLY A 83 1.71 -9.90 6.13
C GLY A 83 1.16 -9.76 4.72
N THR A 84 -0.11 -9.51 4.54
CA THR A 84 -0.68 -9.08 3.26
C THR A 84 -0.29 -7.63 3.01
N PHE A 85 0.20 -7.37 1.81
CA PHE A 85 0.75 -6.09 1.43
C PHE A 85 0.31 -5.72 0.01
N THR A 86 -0.07 -4.47 -0.20
CA THR A 86 -0.46 -3.97 -1.52
C THR A 86 -0.12 -2.49 -1.66
N PHE A 87 0.34 -2.09 -2.84
CA PHE A 87 0.61 -0.69 -3.14
C PHE A 87 0.38 -0.36 -4.62
N ALA A 88 0.27 0.92 -4.90
CA ALA A 88 0.37 1.48 -6.24
C ALA A 88 1.31 2.68 -6.22
N ASP A 89 2.05 2.86 -7.30
CA ASP A 89 2.89 4.02 -7.57
C ASP A 89 2.48 4.68 -8.88
N PRO A 90 1.89 5.88 -8.82
CA PRO A 90 1.51 6.61 -10.02
C PRO A 90 2.69 7.05 -10.89
N ALA A 91 3.87 7.30 -10.30
CA ALA A 91 5.05 7.78 -11.04
C ALA A 91 5.64 6.68 -11.91
N ASP A 92 5.68 5.46 -11.39
CA ASP A 92 6.21 4.29 -12.10
C ASP A 92 5.12 3.48 -12.81
N GLU A 93 3.85 3.93 -12.75
CA GLU A 93 2.68 3.21 -13.30
C GLU A 93 2.60 1.75 -12.82
N LEU A 94 3.02 1.52 -11.59
CA LEU A 94 3.17 0.20 -10.99
C LEU A 94 2.10 -0.07 -9.94
N SER A 95 1.55 -1.28 -9.95
CA SER A 95 0.74 -1.81 -8.85
C SER A 95 1.22 -3.19 -8.43
N PHE A 96 1.19 -3.43 -7.14
CA PHE A 96 1.66 -4.68 -6.57
C PHE A 96 0.73 -5.17 -5.46
N ALA A 97 0.59 -6.48 -5.34
CA ALA A 97 -0.10 -7.11 -4.22
C ALA A 97 0.55 -8.45 -3.86
N TYR A 98 0.79 -8.62 -2.59
CA TYR A 98 1.23 -9.88 -1.98
C TYR A 98 0.20 -10.32 -0.96
N VAL A 99 -0.28 -11.55 -1.09
CA VAL A 99 -1.28 -12.15 -0.22
C VAL A 99 -0.78 -13.48 0.30
N GLN A 100 -0.88 -13.67 1.59
CA GLN A 100 -0.52 -14.94 2.23
C GLN A 100 -1.64 -15.41 3.15
N ASN A 101 -1.69 -16.71 3.39
CA ASN A 101 -2.63 -17.35 4.31
C ASN A 101 -1.97 -17.78 5.64
N ALA A 102 -0.65 -17.68 5.74
CA ALA A 102 0.08 -17.87 6.98
C ALA A 102 0.38 -16.51 7.60
N GLY A 103 -0.21 -16.20 8.76
CA GLY A 103 0.04 -14.93 9.44
C GLY A 103 1.53 -14.70 9.74
N SER A 104 2.01 -13.47 9.55
CA SER A 104 3.32 -13.06 10.03
C SER A 104 3.26 -12.73 11.51
N GLN A 105 4.30 -13.07 12.26
CA GLN A 105 4.42 -12.70 13.66
C GLN A 105 5.14 -11.36 13.79
N GLY A 106 4.39 -10.26 13.87
CA GLY A 106 4.95 -8.95 14.20
C GLY A 106 4.14 -7.79 13.62
N LEU A 107 3.64 -6.94 14.50
CA LEU A 107 3.07 -5.65 14.13
C LEU A 107 4.20 -4.72 13.65
N GLY A 108 4.04 -4.14 12.47
CA GLY A 108 4.94 -3.11 11.96
C GLY A 108 6.24 -3.61 11.32
N LYS A 109 6.31 -4.89 10.94
CA LYS A 109 7.36 -5.41 10.07
C LYS A 109 6.75 -6.03 8.84
N LEU A 110 7.22 -5.62 7.67
CA LEU A 110 6.97 -6.38 6.46
C LEU A 110 7.55 -7.79 6.63
N ASP A 111 6.79 -8.78 6.21
CA ASP A 111 7.27 -10.15 6.12
C ASP A 111 8.52 -10.20 5.22
N ASP A 112 9.58 -10.88 5.66
CA ASP A 112 10.86 -10.95 4.93
C ASP A 112 10.70 -11.51 3.50
N ARG A 113 9.67 -12.33 3.29
CA ARG A 113 9.31 -12.85 1.96
C ARG A 113 8.76 -11.75 1.06
N ALA A 114 7.92 -10.87 1.60
CA ALA A 114 7.38 -9.74 0.86
C ALA A 114 8.46 -8.68 0.59
N ARG A 115 9.37 -8.46 1.55
CA ARG A 115 10.49 -7.53 1.41
C ARG A 115 11.39 -7.91 0.23
N GLY A 116 11.78 -9.16 0.10
CA GLY A 116 12.61 -9.64 -1.01
C GLY A 116 11.96 -9.57 -2.39
N LEU A 117 10.67 -9.20 -2.48
CA LEU A 117 9.96 -9.00 -3.75
C LEU A 117 9.91 -7.51 -4.17
N VAL A 118 10.19 -6.58 -3.25
CA VAL A 118 10.07 -5.13 -3.50
C VAL A 118 11.41 -4.38 -3.36
N GLU A 119 12.46 -5.06 -2.94
CA GLU A 119 13.87 -4.62 -3.01
C GLU A 119 14.46 -4.95 -4.38
#